data_3ded859efbd9bb0ba5016a1b4668ce41
#
_entry.id   3ded859efbd9bb0ba5016a1b4668ce41
#
_cell.length_a   1.000
_cell.length_b   1.000
_cell.length_c   1.000
_cell.angle_alpha   90.00
_cell.angle_beta   90.00
_cell.angle_gamma   90.00
#
_symmetry.space_group_name_H-M   'P 1'
#
loop_
_entity.id
_entity.type
_entity.pdbx_description
1 polymer ?
#
loop_
_entity_poly.entity_id
_entity_poly.type
_entity_poly.pdbx_seq_one_letter_code
_entity_poly.pdbx_strand_id
1 'polypeptide(L)'
;APSPGVGGSVTYDDDCDDSTNLVHPGAAESCANLAVDNDCDGDASADEASDSVAYYVDSDGDGYGSGPATMSCSAIQGSVTNNTDGCPSDANKLSAGVCGCGSADTDADSNGIADCADVYIAMGTAQTQVAAGGTLTVRVSSSSSLYTMNRIQLAVAYDASRLEFLAAAPVSGGPFQTEYAETADDTLGTLTYTIGVSGSQAGMNAAADLCDLVFRVRSSPSQPLCGSVSLVGFAPTGTVFTRDNAAQLVPVSGDLAALDLDSVPPVFSGIPASVTVACDAGSIYGAFVADLTLSVAAVDDCDGAISFSGPTWPANGMFPIGTTTLTWTATDSTGNSTTESRTVPVLNYQLLDATVSLTGPMTGSHTRAIRVKAGSSTQVVNLAFTNGVATLTGHQVPVAESYACIEVKDTVHTLSRTAAPSIVGPRYSAIVSLLQGDSNNDNLVDIIDFGLFLSDRGAGKAEDARSNFDGDALVNTADFTFLTLSFFGVGQTCSSSAAPTPRERVSVKDLRRAGLGEAAVADFNRDGWVDMRDLQLYMQGGAPQPQLGGGR
;
A
#
# COMPACT_ATOMS: atom_id res chain seq x y z
N ALA A 1 -54.24 -12.25 -103.38
CA ALA A 1 -55.01 -12.64 -104.56
C ALA A 1 -55.58 -14.05 -104.34
N PRO A 2 -56.86 -14.29 -104.63
CA PRO A 2 -57.47 -15.57 -104.26
C PRO A 2 -56.98 -16.66 -105.20
N SER A 3 -56.60 -17.79 -104.62
CA SER A 3 -56.46 -19.07 -105.36
C SER A 3 -57.84 -19.66 -105.54
N PRO A 4 -58.15 -20.21 -106.78
CA PRO A 4 -59.46 -20.74 -107.07
C PRO A 4 -59.62 -22.16 -106.49
N GLY A 5 -60.59 -22.35 -105.66
CA GLY A 5 -61.40 -23.51 -105.59
C GLY A 5 -60.88 -24.77 -104.89
N VAL A 6 -61.41 -25.04 -103.74
CA VAL A 6 -62.34 -26.15 -103.48
C VAL A 6 -63.04 -25.83 -102.15
N GLY A 7 -64.39 -25.89 -102.17
CA GLY A 7 -65.22 -25.50 -101.08
C GLY A 7 -65.02 -26.28 -99.79
N GLY A 8 -64.84 -25.53 -98.76
CA GLY A 8 -64.95 -25.91 -97.41
C GLY A 8 -65.07 -24.59 -96.61
N SER A 9 -66.25 -24.33 -96.03
CA SER A 9 -66.52 -23.20 -95.19
C SER A 9 -65.55 -23.24 -93.99
N VAL A 10 -64.58 -22.42 -93.99
CA VAL A 10 -63.85 -22.11 -92.77
C VAL A 10 -64.50 -20.91 -92.20
N THR A 11 -65.09 -21.03 -91.03
CA THR A 11 -65.86 -20.02 -90.37
C THR A 11 -65.08 -19.35 -89.24
N TYR A 12 -63.79 -19.22 -89.32
CA TYR A 12 -63.00 -18.44 -88.38
C TYR A 12 -61.87 -17.77 -89.17
N ASP A 13 -62.00 -16.49 -89.30
CA ASP A 13 -60.97 -15.55 -89.72
C ASP A 13 -60.18 -15.10 -88.50
N ASP A 14 -59.49 -16.03 -87.89
CA ASP A 14 -58.70 -15.81 -86.70
C ASP A 14 -57.21 -15.51 -87.02
N ASP A 15 -56.83 -15.51 -88.31
CA ASP A 15 -55.53 -15.14 -88.84
C ASP A 15 -55.40 -13.59 -88.79
N CYS A 16 -54.50 -13.08 -88.03
CA CYS A 16 -54.36 -11.65 -87.79
C CYS A 16 -53.45 -10.93 -88.78
N ASP A 17 -52.80 -11.69 -89.75
CA ASP A 17 -52.04 -11.10 -90.86
C ASP A 17 -52.10 -12.00 -92.11
N ASP A 18 -53.17 -11.85 -92.87
CA ASP A 18 -53.38 -12.53 -94.20
C ASP A 18 -52.24 -12.36 -95.24
N SER A 19 -51.28 -11.49 -94.92
CA SER A 19 -50.16 -11.19 -95.81
C SER A 19 -49.00 -12.17 -95.72
N THR A 20 -48.97 -12.99 -94.66
CA THR A 20 -47.92 -13.97 -94.41
C THR A 20 -48.50 -15.27 -93.84
N ASN A 21 -47.96 -16.41 -94.29
CA ASN A 21 -48.31 -17.70 -93.73
C ASN A 21 -47.49 -18.10 -92.48
N LEU A 22 -46.82 -17.12 -91.90
CA LEU A 22 -46.02 -17.29 -90.69
C LEU A 22 -46.73 -16.69 -89.41
N VAL A 23 -47.85 -16.02 -89.64
CA VAL A 23 -48.68 -15.42 -88.58
C VAL A 23 -50.08 -16.03 -88.75
N HIS A 24 -50.49 -16.92 -87.90
CA HIS A 24 -51.78 -17.57 -87.85
C HIS A 24 -52.01 -18.29 -86.55
N PRO A 25 -53.25 -18.50 -86.10
CA PRO A 25 -53.52 -19.24 -84.90
C PRO A 25 -52.74 -20.56 -84.75
N GLY A 26 -51.94 -20.66 -83.70
CA GLY A 26 -51.10 -21.81 -83.43
C GLY A 26 -49.72 -21.79 -84.08
N ALA A 27 -49.30 -20.68 -84.70
CA ALA A 27 -47.93 -20.47 -85.09
C ALA A 27 -47.05 -20.37 -83.87
N ALA A 28 -45.76 -20.73 -83.93
CA ALA A 28 -44.88 -20.65 -82.77
C ALA A 28 -44.26 -19.24 -82.65
N GLU A 29 -44.38 -18.63 -81.53
CA GLU A 29 -43.64 -17.39 -81.14
C GLU A 29 -42.13 -17.71 -81.18
N SER A 30 -41.34 -16.74 -81.64
CA SER A 30 -39.88 -16.86 -81.63
C SER A 30 -39.16 -15.57 -81.26
N CYS A 31 -37.99 -15.69 -80.65
CA CYS A 31 -37.13 -14.58 -80.30
C CYS A 31 -36.63 -13.74 -81.49
N ALA A 32 -36.71 -14.27 -82.69
CA ALA A 32 -36.26 -13.60 -83.94
C ALA A 32 -37.21 -12.49 -84.39
N ASN A 33 -38.48 -12.53 -84.01
CA ASN A 33 -39.51 -11.60 -84.44
C ASN A 33 -40.44 -11.11 -83.31
N LEU A 34 -39.89 -10.97 -82.05
CA LEU A 34 -40.61 -10.34 -80.94
C LEU A 34 -41.35 -9.06 -81.42
N ALA A 35 -42.53 -8.85 -80.97
CA ALA A 35 -43.47 -7.80 -81.39
C ALA A 35 -44.32 -8.12 -82.58
N VAL A 36 -44.26 -9.30 -83.10
CA VAL A 36 -45.24 -9.90 -84.03
C VAL A 36 -45.95 -10.99 -83.24
N ASP A 37 -47.21 -10.87 -83.01
CA ASP A 37 -48.07 -11.90 -82.44
C ASP A 37 -48.32 -12.95 -83.53
N ASN A 38 -47.51 -14.03 -83.49
CA ASN A 38 -47.51 -15.00 -84.57
C ASN A 38 -48.71 -15.93 -84.49
N ASP A 39 -49.24 -16.23 -83.32
CA ASP A 39 -50.38 -17.12 -83.13
C ASP A 39 -51.71 -16.42 -82.87
N CYS A 40 -51.67 -15.09 -82.92
CA CYS A 40 -52.87 -14.21 -82.83
C CYS A 40 -53.67 -14.36 -81.56
N ASP A 41 -53.02 -14.65 -80.41
CA ASP A 41 -53.68 -14.75 -79.11
C ASP A 41 -53.68 -13.46 -78.31
N GLY A 42 -52.94 -12.43 -78.72
CA GLY A 42 -52.82 -11.12 -78.15
C GLY A 42 -51.60 -10.89 -77.30
N ASP A 43 -50.66 -11.86 -77.25
CA ASP A 43 -49.38 -11.77 -76.56
C ASP A 43 -48.24 -12.02 -77.61
N ALA A 44 -47.23 -11.22 -77.61
CA ALA A 44 -46.02 -11.31 -78.41
C ALA A 44 -44.78 -11.22 -77.49
N SER A 45 -44.93 -11.69 -76.31
CA SER A 45 -43.87 -11.57 -75.32
C SER A 45 -42.81 -12.67 -75.36
N ALA A 46 -41.68 -12.43 -74.72
CA ALA A 46 -40.58 -13.39 -74.76
C ALA A 46 -40.86 -14.68 -73.94
N ASP A 47 -41.87 -14.70 -73.12
CA ASP A 47 -42.25 -15.88 -72.34
C ASP A 47 -43.03 -16.91 -73.16
N GLU A 48 -43.61 -16.51 -74.24
CA GLU A 48 -44.25 -17.41 -75.20
C GLU A 48 -43.32 -17.88 -76.34
N ALA A 49 -42.21 -17.18 -76.58
CA ALA A 49 -41.27 -17.54 -77.57
C ALA A 49 -40.65 -18.94 -77.29
N SER A 50 -40.84 -19.87 -78.30
CA SER A 50 -40.43 -21.28 -78.20
C SER A 50 -38.90 -21.46 -78.03
N ASP A 51 -38.11 -20.45 -78.37
CA ASP A 51 -36.66 -20.41 -78.30
C ASP A 51 -36.16 -19.42 -77.21
N SER A 52 -37.08 -18.91 -76.36
CA SER A 52 -36.70 -18.12 -75.17
C SER A 52 -35.92 -18.94 -74.15
N VAL A 53 -35.06 -18.31 -73.43
CA VAL A 53 -34.22 -18.90 -72.37
C VAL A 53 -34.69 -18.47 -71.00
N ALA A 54 -34.81 -19.41 -70.07
CA ALA A 54 -35.14 -19.15 -68.71
C ALA A 54 -33.93 -18.51 -67.97
N TYR A 55 -34.13 -17.35 -67.43
CA TYR A 55 -33.14 -16.64 -66.56
C TYR A 55 -33.62 -16.59 -65.14
N TYR A 56 -32.70 -16.81 -64.20
CA TYR A 56 -32.91 -16.81 -62.79
C TYR A 56 -32.04 -15.70 -62.15
N VAL A 57 -32.57 -14.99 -61.17
CA VAL A 57 -31.84 -13.90 -60.57
C VAL A 57 -30.62 -14.42 -59.80
N ASP A 58 -29.45 -13.92 -60.16
CA ASP A 58 -28.19 -14.12 -59.47
C ASP A 58 -28.00 -12.92 -58.48
N SER A 59 -28.42 -13.10 -57.25
CA SER A 59 -28.51 -12.01 -56.27
C SER A 59 -27.20 -11.66 -55.59
N ASP A 60 -26.26 -12.59 -55.50
CA ASP A 60 -24.96 -12.42 -54.80
C ASP A 60 -23.77 -12.43 -55.76
N GLY A 61 -24.02 -12.76 -57.06
CA GLY A 61 -23.03 -12.64 -58.14
C GLY A 61 -22.08 -13.83 -58.27
N ASP A 62 -22.47 -15.00 -57.77
CA ASP A 62 -21.65 -16.21 -57.81
C ASP A 62 -21.77 -17.04 -59.15
N GLY A 63 -22.66 -16.65 -60.04
CA GLY A 63 -22.92 -17.30 -61.30
C GLY A 63 -24.02 -18.36 -61.24
N TYR A 64 -24.73 -18.47 -60.14
CA TYR A 64 -25.88 -19.35 -59.95
C TYR A 64 -27.12 -18.53 -59.55
N GLY A 65 -28.27 -18.95 -60.05
CA GLY A 65 -29.50 -18.21 -59.82
C GLY A 65 -30.52 -18.96 -59.01
N SER A 66 -31.49 -18.18 -58.49
CA SER A 66 -32.59 -18.71 -57.70
C SER A 66 -33.91 -18.02 -58.00
N GLY A 67 -35.00 -18.62 -57.52
CA GLY A 67 -36.34 -18.05 -57.61
C GLY A 67 -37.05 -18.46 -58.93
N PRO A 68 -38.12 -17.73 -59.33
CA PRO A 68 -38.88 -17.99 -60.50
C PRO A 68 -38.09 -17.65 -61.79
N ALA A 69 -38.30 -18.46 -62.85
CA ALA A 69 -37.72 -18.17 -64.15
C ALA A 69 -38.35 -16.92 -64.77
N THR A 70 -37.53 -16.08 -65.38
CA THR A 70 -37.95 -15.04 -66.28
C THR A 70 -37.53 -15.48 -67.72
N MET A 71 -38.50 -15.71 -68.53
CA MET A 71 -38.24 -16.10 -69.97
C MET A 71 -37.78 -14.86 -70.73
N SER A 72 -36.70 -14.98 -71.49
CA SER A 72 -36.18 -13.86 -72.26
C SER A 72 -35.43 -14.34 -73.51
N CYS A 73 -35.52 -13.55 -74.54
CA CYS A 73 -34.81 -13.73 -75.79
C CYS A 73 -33.38 -13.10 -75.76
N SER A 74 -33.02 -12.46 -74.72
CA SER A 74 -31.68 -11.87 -74.52
C SER A 74 -31.23 -12.05 -73.12
N ALA A 75 -29.91 -12.03 -72.87
CA ALA A 75 -29.37 -12.12 -71.52
C ALA A 75 -29.88 -11.01 -70.65
N ILE A 76 -30.42 -11.35 -69.46
CA ILE A 76 -30.87 -10.43 -68.44
C ILE A 76 -29.69 -10.12 -67.56
N GLN A 77 -29.35 -8.84 -67.41
CA GLN A 77 -28.25 -8.43 -66.56
C GLN A 77 -28.54 -8.77 -65.06
N GLY A 78 -27.60 -9.44 -64.39
CA GLY A 78 -27.77 -9.89 -63.00
C GLY A 78 -28.62 -11.16 -62.88
N SER A 79 -28.74 -11.96 -64.02
CA SER A 79 -29.42 -13.26 -64.04
C SER A 79 -28.61 -14.25 -64.80
N VAL A 80 -28.80 -15.51 -64.49
CA VAL A 80 -28.11 -16.67 -65.09
C VAL A 80 -29.12 -17.74 -65.59
N THR A 81 -28.66 -18.70 -66.32
CA THR A 81 -29.53 -19.71 -66.93
C THR A 81 -29.70 -21.00 -66.12
N ASN A 82 -29.12 -21.04 -64.94
CA ASN A 82 -29.30 -22.15 -64.00
C ASN A 82 -30.10 -21.73 -62.78
N ASN A 83 -30.80 -22.65 -62.15
CA ASN A 83 -31.58 -22.44 -60.92
C ASN A 83 -31.12 -23.41 -59.84
N THR A 84 -29.84 -23.33 -59.49
CA THR A 84 -29.23 -24.27 -58.52
C THR A 84 -28.67 -23.61 -57.30
N ASP A 85 -28.91 -22.31 -57.16
CA ASP A 85 -28.52 -21.58 -55.95
C ASP A 85 -29.54 -21.76 -54.85
N GLY A 86 -29.13 -22.48 -53.79
CA GLY A 86 -29.88 -22.67 -52.54
C GLY A 86 -29.53 -21.62 -51.47
N CYS A 87 -28.57 -20.72 -51.75
CA CYS A 87 -28.12 -19.65 -50.83
C CYS A 87 -28.03 -18.28 -51.53
N PRO A 88 -29.13 -17.70 -51.99
CA PRO A 88 -29.15 -16.54 -52.90
C PRO A 88 -28.58 -15.22 -52.34
N SER A 89 -27.96 -15.21 -51.22
CA SER A 89 -27.31 -14.06 -50.57
C SER A 89 -25.90 -14.42 -50.07
N ASP A 90 -25.33 -15.54 -50.50
CA ASP A 90 -24.00 -16.00 -50.07
C ASP A 90 -23.20 -16.53 -51.24
N ALA A 91 -22.49 -15.66 -51.92
CA ALA A 91 -21.66 -15.96 -53.09
C ALA A 91 -20.56 -17.04 -52.88
N ASN A 92 -20.42 -17.56 -51.70
CA ASN A 92 -19.49 -18.65 -51.40
C ASN A 92 -20.18 -20.00 -51.19
N LYS A 93 -21.53 -20.04 -51.25
CA LYS A 93 -22.29 -21.29 -50.98
C LYS A 93 -23.46 -21.46 -51.93
N LEU A 94 -23.47 -22.60 -52.62
CA LEU A 94 -24.58 -23.02 -53.47
C LEU A 94 -25.69 -23.78 -52.72
N SER A 95 -25.43 -24.17 -51.52
CA SER A 95 -26.41 -24.87 -50.67
C SER A 95 -26.20 -24.54 -49.22
N ALA A 96 -27.27 -24.56 -48.43
CA ALA A 96 -27.21 -24.24 -47.02
C ALA A 96 -26.23 -25.10 -46.21
N GLY A 97 -25.96 -26.33 -46.63
CA GLY A 97 -25.11 -27.24 -45.87
C GLY A 97 -25.58 -27.45 -44.44
N VAL A 98 -24.65 -27.76 -43.55
CA VAL A 98 -24.93 -27.93 -42.10
C VAL A 98 -25.08 -26.58 -41.42
N CYS A 99 -24.30 -25.58 -41.85
CA CYS A 99 -24.23 -24.26 -41.21
C CYS A 99 -25.26 -23.26 -41.74
N GLY A 100 -26.07 -23.62 -42.72
CA GLY A 100 -26.97 -22.67 -43.38
C GLY A 100 -26.24 -21.76 -44.36
N CYS A 101 -27.01 -20.89 -45.03
CA CYS A 101 -26.43 -19.83 -45.85
C CYS A 101 -25.81 -18.76 -44.97
N GLY A 102 -24.70 -18.15 -45.41
CA GLY A 102 -24.00 -17.08 -44.66
C GLY A 102 -22.91 -17.58 -43.71
N SER A 103 -22.72 -18.89 -43.60
CA SER A 103 -21.66 -19.48 -42.77
C SER A 103 -21.00 -20.65 -43.50
N ALA A 104 -19.68 -20.71 -43.49
CA ALA A 104 -18.94 -21.81 -44.12
C ALA A 104 -19.13 -23.12 -43.34
N ASP A 105 -19.21 -24.26 -44.06
CA ASP A 105 -19.20 -25.60 -43.46
C ASP A 105 -17.75 -26.08 -43.25
N THR A 106 -16.91 -25.23 -42.60
CA THR A 106 -15.53 -25.57 -42.27
C THR A 106 -15.50 -26.52 -41.05
N ASP A 107 -14.51 -27.41 -41.05
CA ASP A 107 -14.15 -28.29 -39.91
C ASP A 107 -12.67 -28.04 -39.61
N ALA A 108 -12.41 -26.98 -38.87
CA ALA A 108 -11.06 -26.47 -38.65
C ALA A 108 -10.25 -27.36 -37.69
N ASP A 109 -10.92 -28.07 -36.78
CA ASP A 109 -10.29 -28.99 -35.86
C ASP A 109 -10.27 -30.45 -36.34
N SER A 110 -10.86 -30.70 -37.50
CA SER A 110 -10.90 -32.03 -38.14
C SER A 110 -11.60 -33.11 -37.29
N ASN A 111 -12.62 -32.71 -36.52
CA ASN A 111 -13.39 -33.63 -35.68
C ASN A 111 -14.53 -34.34 -36.47
N GLY A 112 -14.75 -33.99 -37.73
CA GLY A 112 -15.79 -34.55 -38.59
C GLY A 112 -17.13 -33.84 -38.47
N ILE A 113 -17.20 -32.70 -37.80
CA ILE A 113 -18.36 -31.85 -37.59
C ILE A 113 -18.00 -30.45 -38.10
N ALA A 114 -18.92 -29.78 -38.77
CA ALA A 114 -18.67 -28.40 -39.13
C ALA A 114 -18.62 -27.48 -37.94
N ASP A 115 -17.72 -26.49 -37.94
CA ASP A 115 -17.46 -25.55 -36.80
C ASP A 115 -18.74 -24.91 -36.24
N CYS A 116 -19.74 -24.65 -37.11
CA CYS A 116 -21.03 -24.09 -36.69
C CYS A 116 -21.93 -25.06 -35.93
N ALA A 117 -21.67 -26.34 -36.04
CA ALA A 117 -22.41 -27.42 -35.40
C ALA A 117 -21.66 -27.99 -34.20
N ASP A 118 -20.44 -27.50 -33.95
CA ASP A 118 -19.67 -27.90 -32.80
C ASP A 118 -20.35 -27.53 -31.47
N VAL A 119 -20.17 -28.42 -30.51
CA VAL A 119 -20.53 -28.16 -29.09
C VAL A 119 -19.31 -27.68 -28.35
N TYR A 120 -19.37 -26.48 -27.86
CA TYR A 120 -18.31 -25.93 -27.02
C TYR A 120 -18.61 -26.25 -25.57
N ILE A 121 -17.62 -26.77 -24.84
CA ILE A 121 -17.65 -26.88 -23.40
C ILE A 121 -16.55 -26.01 -22.79
N ALA A 122 -16.83 -25.42 -21.68
CA ALA A 122 -15.88 -24.55 -20.98
C ALA A 122 -15.89 -24.85 -19.50
N MET A 123 -14.72 -24.66 -18.89
CA MET A 123 -14.54 -24.61 -17.46
C MET A 123 -14.49 -23.18 -16.98
N GLY A 124 -15.15 -22.89 -15.86
CA GLY A 124 -15.13 -21.57 -15.24
C GLY A 124 -15.22 -21.65 -13.72
N THR A 125 -14.80 -20.61 -13.04
CA THR A 125 -14.99 -20.47 -11.60
C THR A 125 -15.35 -19.04 -11.26
N ALA A 126 -16.15 -18.85 -10.21
CA ALA A 126 -16.41 -17.52 -9.66
C ALA A 126 -15.30 -17.05 -8.70
N GLN A 127 -14.34 -17.92 -8.41
CA GLN A 127 -13.23 -17.64 -7.49
C GLN A 127 -12.08 -17.06 -8.28
N THR A 128 -11.55 -15.95 -7.80
CA THR A 128 -10.36 -15.30 -8.37
C THR A 128 -9.08 -15.77 -7.69
N GLN A 129 -9.21 -16.21 -6.43
CA GLN A 129 -8.13 -16.73 -5.59
C GLN A 129 -8.62 -17.89 -4.73
N VAL A 130 -7.75 -18.82 -4.41
CA VAL A 130 -8.02 -19.91 -3.47
C VAL A 130 -6.78 -20.18 -2.61
N ALA A 131 -6.91 -19.91 -1.31
CA ALA A 131 -5.83 -20.16 -0.35
C ALA A 131 -5.52 -21.66 -0.19
N ALA A 132 -4.29 -21.95 0.22
CA ALA A 132 -3.88 -23.31 0.60
C ALA A 132 -4.85 -23.94 1.62
N GLY A 133 -5.30 -25.15 1.37
CA GLY A 133 -6.33 -25.85 2.16
C GLY A 133 -7.76 -25.47 1.81
N GLY A 134 -7.99 -24.42 1.03
CA GLY A 134 -9.30 -24.00 0.56
C GLY A 134 -9.86 -24.89 -0.55
N THR A 135 -11.12 -24.68 -0.90
CA THR A 135 -11.81 -25.42 -1.97
C THR A 135 -11.96 -24.58 -3.22
N LEU A 136 -11.61 -25.14 -4.36
CA LEU A 136 -11.85 -24.59 -5.70
C LEU A 136 -13.06 -25.32 -6.30
N THR A 137 -14.08 -24.58 -6.72
CA THR A 137 -15.22 -25.13 -7.47
C THR A 137 -15.12 -24.70 -8.91
N VAL A 138 -15.01 -25.67 -9.80
CA VAL A 138 -14.95 -25.49 -11.24
C VAL A 138 -16.27 -25.92 -11.86
N ARG A 139 -16.96 -24.99 -12.49
CA ARG A 139 -18.19 -25.24 -13.22
C ARG A 139 -17.89 -25.61 -14.65
N VAL A 140 -18.48 -26.67 -15.13
CA VAL A 140 -18.47 -27.06 -16.54
C VAL A 140 -19.78 -26.64 -17.17
N SER A 141 -19.71 -25.90 -18.25
CA SER A 141 -20.87 -25.45 -19.04
C SER A 141 -20.72 -25.83 -20.51
N SER A 142 -21.84 -25.91 -21.23
CA SER A 142 -21.86 -26.13 -22.67
C SER A 142 -22.54 -25.00 -23.42
N SER A 143 -22.15 -24.78 -24.67
CA SER A 143 -22.90 -23.95 -25.60
C SER A 143 -24.20 -24.64 -26.03
N SER A 144 -25.05 -23.92 -26.76
CA SER A 144 -26.15 -24.52 -27.49
C SER A 144 -25.58 -25.39 -28.62
N SER A 145 -26.36 -26.42 -29.03
CA SER A 145 -26.00 -27.35 -30.07
C SER A 145 -27.13 -27.51 -31.07
N LEU A 146 -26.82 -27.85 -32.30
CA LEU A 146 -27.81 -28.28 -33.30
C LEU A 146 -28.37 -29.68 -32.98
N TYR A 147 -27.70 -30.41 -32.11
CA TYR A 147 -28.06 -31.81 -31.79
C TYR A 147 -28.58 -31.92 -30.37
N THR A 148 -29.50 -32.84 -30.15
CA THR A 148 -29.99 -33.18 -28.81
C THR A 148 -29.00 -34.12 -28.12
N MET A 149 -28.45 -33.68 -27.00
CA MET A 149 -27.48 -34.41 -26.21
C MET A 149 -28.15 -35.04 -24.99
N ASN A 150 -27.89 -36.32 -24.75
CA ASN A 150 -28.52 -37.08 -23.69
C ASN A 150 -27.56 -37.40 -22.53
N ARG A 151 -26.27 -37.39 -22.79
CA ARG A 151 -25.22 -37.72 -21.84
C ARG A 151 -23.91 -37.04 -22.19
N ILE A 152 -23.11 -36.70 -21.20
CA ILE A 152 -21.71 -36.34 -21.39
C ILE A 152 -20.83 -37.22 -20.52
N GLN A 153 -19.74 -37.68 -21.07
CA GLN A 153 -18.58 -38.17 -20.34
C GLN A 153 -17.52 -37.09 -20.40
N LEU A 154 -17.12 -36.56 -19.24
CA LEU A 154 -16.02 -35.62 -19.10
C LEU A 154 -14.74 -36.39 -18.78
N ALA A 155 -13.68 -36.11 -19.52
CA ALA A 155 -12.34 -36.51 -19.15
C ALA A 155 -11.54 -35.26 -18.78
N VAL A 156 -11.11 -35.18 -17.52
CA VAL A 156 -10.50 -33.98 -16.92
C VAL A 156 -9.10 -34.33 -16.46
N ALA A 157 -8.15 -33.44 -16.73
CA ALA A 157 -6.80 -33.49 -16.18
C ALA A 157 -6.61 -32.32 -15.21
N TYR A 158 -5.96 -32.56 -14.08
CA TYR A 158 -5.66 -31.52 -13.10
C TYR A 158 -4.26 -31.70 -12.48
N ASP A 159 -3.71 -30.63 -11.95
CA ASP A 159 -2.40 -30.67 -11.29
C ASP A 159 -2.51 -31.35 -9.91
N ALA A 160 -2.27 -32.68 -9.86
CA ALA A 160 -2.31 -33.46 -8.62
C ALA A 160 -1.27 -33.05 -7.59
N SER A 161 -0.24 -32.31 -7.97
CA SER A 161 0.74 -31.77 -6.99
C SER A 161 0.14 -30.62 -6.18
N ARG A 162 -0.86 -29.93 -6.72
CA ARG A 162 -1.49 -28.74 -6.14
C ARG A 162 -2.93 -28.96 -5.71
N LEU A 163 -3.66 -29.85 -6.39
CA LEU A 163 -5.05 -30.14 -6.16
C LEU A 163 -5.29 -31.57 -5.70
N GLU A 164 -6.34 -31.74 -4.92
CA GLU A 164 -6.93 -33.01 -4.55
C GLU A 164 -8.40 -32.96 -4.97
N PHE A 165 -8.85 -33.94 -5.76
CA PHE A 165 -10.25 -34.02 -6.14
C PHE A 165 -11.11 -34.40 -4.93
N LEU A 166 -12.22 -33.72 -4.70
CA LEU A 166 -13.15 -33.99 -3.60
C LEU A 166 -14.46 -34.59 -4.04
N ALA A 167 -15.08 -34.02 -5.07
CA ALA A 167 -16.39 -34.45 -5.55
C ALA A 167 -16.72 -33.84 -6.91
N ALA A 168 -17.61 -34.50 -7.64
CA ALA A 168 -18.32 -33.93 -8.76
C ALA A 168 -19.83 -34.04 -8.53
N ALA A 169 -20.61 -33.08 -9.01
CA ALA A 169 -22.05 -33.12 -8.89
C ALA A 169 -22.73 -32.41 -10.07
N PRO A 170 -23.89 -32.91 -10.56
CA PRO A 170 -24.70 -32.17 -11.52
C PRO A 170 -25.16 -30.83 -10.94
N VAL A 171 -25.24 -29.79 -11.77
CA VAL A 171 -25.79 -28.51 -11.36
C VAL A 171 -27.30 -28.69 -11.04
N SER A 172 -27.71 -28.28 -9.85
CA SER A 172 -29.11 -28.37 -9.42
C SER A 172 -30.03 -27.60 -10.39
N GLY A 173 -31.04 -28.28 -10.91
CA GLY A 173 -31.94 -27.71 -11.92
C GLY A 173 -31.39 -27.65 -13.33
N GLY A 174 -30.16 -28.09 -13.55
CA GLY A 174 -29.57 -28.26 -14.87
C GLY A 174 -30.17 -29.41 -15.69
N PRO A 175 -29.76 -29.57 -16.95
CA PRO A 175 -30.34 -30.56 -17.84
C PRO A 175 -29.96 -32.01 -17.48
N PHE A 176 -28.77 -32.23 -16.98
CA PHE A 176 -28.22 -33.52 -16.63
C PHE A 176 -28.25 -33.75 -15.11
N GLN A 177 -29.25 -34.47 -14.64
CA GLN A 177 -29.44 -34.69 -13.19
C GLN A 177 -29.07 -36.10 -12.74
N THR A 178 -28.67 -36.97 -13.66
CA THR A 178 -28.33 -38.37 -13.34
C THR A 178 -26.82 -38.57 -13.55
N GLU A 179 -26.17 -38.95 -12.45
CA GLU A 179 -24.81 -39.42 -12.47
C GLU A 179 -24.77 -40.90 -12.88
N TYR A 180 -23.88 -41.25 -13.81
CA TYR A 180 -23.70 -42.61 -14.29
C TYR A 180 -22.36 -43.21 -13.83
N ALA A 181 -21.31 -42.42 -13.76
CA ALA A 181 -20.00 -42.88 -13.31
C ALA A 181 -19.13 -41.70 -12.87
N GLU A 182 -18.34 -41.96 -11.81
CA GLU A 182 -17.25 -41.10 -11.38
C GLU A 182 -16.02 -41.98 -11.14
N THR A 183 -14.86 -41.57 -11.65
CA THR A 183 -13.57 -42.22 -11.38
C THR A 183 -12.50 -41.16 -11.35
N ALA A 184 -11.83 -41.00 -10.21
CA ALA A 184 -10.71 -40.07 -10.04
C ALA A 184 -9.44 -40.82 -9.63
N ASP A 185 -8.29 -40.31 -10.10
CA ASP A 185 -6.96 -40.75 -9.66
C ASP A 185 -6.14 -39.53 -9.29
N ASP A 186 -6.07 -39.27 -7.98
CA ASP A 186 -5.31 -38.15 -7.40
C ASP A 186 -3.80 -38.30 -7.52
N THR A 187 -3.29 -39.45 -7.94
CA THR A 187 -1.84 -39.60 -8.21
C THR A 187 -1.47 -39.20 -9.61
N LEU A 188 -2.38 -39.43 -10.56
CA LEU A 188 -2.21 -39.07 -11.96
C LEU A 188 -2.83 -37.71 -12.31
N GLY A 189 -3.68 -37.16 -11.42
CA GLY A 189 -4.43 -35.93 -11.69
C GLY A 189 -5.47 -36.10 -12.80
N THR A 190 -6.21 -37.20 -12.78
CA THR A 190 -7.21 -37.51 -13.80
C THR A 190 -8.57 -37.78 -13.17
N LEU A 191 -9.64 -37.30 -13.84
CA LEU A 191 -11.01 -37.52 -13.46
C LEU A 191 -11.82 -37.88 -14.71
N THR A 192 -12.61 -38.93 -14.62
CA THR A 192 -13.67 -39.23 -15.60
C THR A 192 -15.00 -39.11 -14.87
N TYR A 193 -15.88 -38.26 -15.39
CA TYR A 193 -17.20 -38.01 -14.82
C TYR A 193 -18.28 -38.10 -15.89
N THR A 194 -19.31 -38.91 -15.68
CA THR A 194 -20.38 -39.16 -16.65
C THR A 194 -21.74 -38.80 -16.06
N ILE A 195 -22.40 -37.84 -16.68
CA ILE A 195 -23.74 -37.36 -16.31
C ILE A 195 -24.66 -37.31 -17.54
N GLY A 196 -25.95 -37.29 -17.32
CA GLY A 196 -26.95 -37.21 -18.38
C GLY A 196 -28.37 -37.12 -17.90
N VAL A 197 -29.31 -37.27 -18.82
CA VAL A 197 -30.74 -37.34 -18.52
C VAL A 197 -31.13 -38.75 -18.04
N SER A 198 -32.16 -38.86 -17.21
CA SER A 198 -32.68 -40.16 -16.78
C SER A 198 -33.76 -40.71 -17.74
N GLY A 199 -33.62 -41.96 -18.10
CA GLY A 199 -34.66 -42.71 -18.80
C GLY A 199 -35.19 -42.07 -20.06
N SER A 200 -36.46 -41.71 -20.10
CA SER A 200 -37.16 -41.13 -21.24
C SER A 200 -37.21 -39.61 -21.26
N GLN A 201 -36.40 -38.94 -20.46
CA GLN A 201 -36.34 -37.47 -20.49
C GLN A 201 -35.72 -37.00 -21.82
N ALA A 202 -36.21 -35.86 -22.30
CA ALA A 202 -35.62 -35.24 -23.48
C ALA A 202 -34.20 -34.76 -23.15
N GLY A 203 -33.28 -34.98 -24.05
CA GLY A 203 -31.95 -34.43 -23.94
C GLY A 203 -31.93 -32.91 -24.07
N MET A 204 -30.76 -32.31 -23.96
CA MET A 204 -30.56 -30.88 -24.08
C MET A 204 -29.96 -30.50 -25.46
N ASN A 205 -30.31 -29.31 -25.95
CA ASN A 205 -29.65 -28.65 -27.08
C ASN A 205 -29.43 -27.16 -26.85
N ALA A 206 -29.82 -26.62 -25.70
CA ALA A 206 -29.57 -25.26 -25.30
C ALA A 206 -28.28 -25.16 -24.47
N ALA A 207 -27.68 -23.99 -24.45
CA ALA A 207 -26.55 -23.69 -23.55
C ALA A 207 -26.96 -23.89 -22.10
N ALA A 208 -26.12 -24.57 -21.31
CA ALA A 208 -26.42 -24.88 -19.93
C ALA A 208 -25.17 -25.16 -19.09
N ASP A 209 -25.30 -24.94 -17.79
CA ASP A 209 -24.36 -25.44 -16.79
C ASP A 209 -24.62 -26.93 -16.56
N LEU A 210 -23.57 -27.73 -16.57
CA LEU A 210 -23.66 -29.19 -16.55
C LEU A 210 -23.35 -29.76 -15.17
N CYS A 211 -22.18 -29.45 -14.62
CA CYS A 211 -21.74 -29.96 -13.33
C CYS A 211 -20.74 -29.02 -12.66
N ASP A 212 -20.58 -29.21 -11.36
CA ASP A 212 -19.53 -28.63 -10.55
C ASP A 212 -18.52 -29.72 -10.19
N LEU A 213 -17.23 -29.40 -10.37
CA LEU A 213 -16.09 -30.20 -9.94
C LEU A 213 -15.45 -29.48 -8.77
N VAL A 214 -15.28 -30.16 -7.65
CA VAL A 214 -14.77 -29.57 -6.41
C VAL A 214 -13.40 -30.16 -6.09
N PHE A 215 -12.44 -29.29 -5.95
CA PHE A 215 -11.06 -29.63 -5.59
C PHE A 215 -10.67 -28.95 -4.29
N ARG A 216 -9.74 -29.54 -3.55
CA ARG A 216 -9.04 -28.90 -2.44
C ARG A 216 -7.66 -28.48 -2.91
N VAL A 217 -7.26 -27.22 -2.63
CA VAL A 217 -5.88 -26.79 -2.81
C VAL A 217 -5.03 -27.41 -1.71
N ARG A 218 -3.97 -28.12 -2.05
CA ARG A 218 -3.10 -28.80 -1.07
C ARG A 218 -2.40 -27.79 -0.16
N SER A 219 -2.37 -28.04 1.13
CA SER A 219 -1.82 -27.14 2.16
C SER A 219 -0.29 -27.11 2.25
N SER A 220 0.40 -27.97 1.51
CA SER A 220 1.87 -28.02 1.45
C SER A 220 2.31 -28.35 0.03
N PRO A 221 2.16 -27.44 -0.90
CA PRO A 221 2.73 -27.61 -2.22
C PRO A 221 4.27 -27.59 -2.10
N SER A 222 4.91 -28.44 -2.88
CA SER A 222 6.39 -28.49 -2.95
C SER A 222 7.02 -27.26 -3.61
N GLN A 223 6.19 -26.32 -4.08
CA GLN A 223 6.55 -25.07 -4.72
C GLN A 223 5.62 -23.96 -4.23
N PRO A 224 6.06 -22.69 -4.17
CA PRO A 224 5.17 -21.57 -3.91
C PRO A 224 4.00 -21.60 -4.90
N LEU A 225 2.81 -21.26 -4.41
CA LEU A 225 1.60 -21.19 -5.24
C LEU A 225 1.55 -19.88 -6.00
N CYS A 226 2.57 -19.61 -6.79
CA CYS A 226 2.73 -18.37 -7.53
C CYS A 226 2.22 -18.48 -8.96
N GLY A 227 1.63 -17.41 -9.42
CA GLY A 227 1.29 -17.15 -10.82
C GLY A 227 0.03 -17.86 -11.31
N SER A 228 -0.43 -17.39 -12.43
CA SER A 228 -1.58 -17.97 -13.12
C SER A 228 -1.20 -19.30 -13.75
N VAL A 229 -1.72 -20.37 -13.21
CA VAL A 229 -1.47 -21.74 -13.66
C VAL A 229 -2.78 -22.35 -14.15
N SER A 230 -2.75 -22.99 -15.30
CA SER A 230 -3.85 -23.88 -15.71
C SER A 230 -3.83 -25.08 -14.78
N LEU A 231 -4.76 -25.08 -13.82
CA LEU A 231 -4.84 -26.12 -12.78
C LEU A 231 -5.73 -27.28 -13.17
N VAL A 232 -6.75 -27.01 -13.96
CA VAL A 232 -7.77 -27.96 -14.37
C VAL A 232 -8.08 -27.71 -15.84
N GLY A 233 -8.06 -28.74 -16.64
CA GLY A 233 -8.38 -28.70 -18.04
C GLY A 233 -9.04 -29.98 -18.51
N PHE A 234 -9.53 -30.00 -19.76
CA PHE A 234 -9.99 -31.22 -20.36
C PHE A 234 -8.81 -32.09 -20.77
N ALA A 235 -8.91 -33.38 -20.52
CA ALA A 235 -7.94 -34.31 -21.05
C ALA A 235 -7.96 -34.29 -22.57
N PRO A 236 -6.82 -34.51 -23.27
CA PRO A 236 -6.74 -34.42 -24.73
C PRO A 236 -7.69 -35.36 -25.46
N THR A 237 -8.15 -36.41 -24.80
CA THR A 237 -9.10 -37.40 -25.35
C THR A 237 -10.07 -37.85 -24.27
N GLY A 238 -11.25 -38.30 -24.65
CA GLY A 238 -12.19 -38.97 -23.75
C GLY A 238 -13.40 -38.15 -23.32
N THR A 239 -13.41 -36.82 -23.56
CA THR A 239 -14.63 -36.02 -23.37
C THR A 239 -15.52 -36.18 -24.60
N VAL A 240 -16.71 -36.72 -24.39
CA VAL A 240 -17.67 -36.99 -25.45
C VAL A 240 -19.11 -36.78 -25.00
N PHE A 241 -19.94 -36.19 -25.89
CA PHE A 241 -21.40 -36.21 -25.74
C PHE A 241 -21.99 -37.41 -26.43
N THR A 242 -23.03 -37.99 -25.88
CA THR A 242 -23.87 -38.98 -26.57
C THR A 242 -25.09 -38.26 -27.12
N ARG A 243 -25.23 -38.31 -28.43
CA ARG A 243 -26.34 -37.77 -29.22
C ARG A 243 -27.31 -38.87 -29.58
N ASP A 244 -28.64 -38.61 -29.49
CA ASP A 244 -29.69 -39.48 -29.98
C ASP A 244 -29.53 -40.97 -29.54
N ASN A 245 -28.99 -41.17 -28.35
CA ASN A 245 -28.70 -42.45 -27.67
C ASN A 245 -27.65 -43.36 -28.36
N ALA A 246 -26.96 -42.90 -29.43
CA ALA A 246 -25.99 -43.75 -30.13
C ALA A 246 -24.77 -43.02 -30.71
N ALA A 247 -24.93 -41.82 -31.26
CA ALA A 247 -23.85 -41.11 -31.89
C ALA A 247 -23.03 -40.31 -30.83
N GLN A 248 -21.73 -40.28 -30.97
CA GLN A 248 -20.83 -39.50 -30.12
C GLN A 248 -20.41 -38.20 -30.81
N LEU A 249 -20.40 -37.10 -30.07
CA LEU A 249 -19.88 -35.81 -30.47
C LEU A 249 -18.68 -35.50 -29.58
N VAL A 250 -17.54 -35.19 -30.17
CA VAL A 250 -16.37 -34.69 -29.47
C VAL A 250 -16.52 -33.16 -29.38
N PRO A 251 -16.71 -32.60 -28.19
CA PRO A 251 -16.85 -31.15 -28.07
C PRO A 251 -15.51 -30.43 -28.24
N VAL A 252 -15.59 -29.20 -28.75
CA VAL A 252 -14.47 -28.25 -28.62
C VAL A 252 -14.42 -27.80 -27.14
N SER A 253 -13.26 -27.93 -26.50
CA SER A 253 -13.11 -27.68 -25.08
C SER A 253 -12.29 -26.41 -24.78
N GLY A 254 -12.77 -25.63 -23.83
CA GLY A 254 -12.03 -24.53 -23.25
C GLY A 254 -11.68 -24.85 -21.80
N ASP A 255 -10.39 -24.93 -21.50
CA ASP A 255 -9.86 -25.20 -20.18
C ASP A 255 -10.19 -24.07 -19.21
N LEU A 256 -10.08 -24.36 -17.91
CA LEU A 256 -10.18 -23.31 -16.90
C LEU A 256 -9.11 -22.25 -17.16
N ALA A 257 -9.54 -20.99 -17.22
CA ALA A 257 -8.60 -19.88 -17.27
C ALA A 257 -7.63 -20.00 -16.09
N ALA A 258 -6.38 -19.66 -16.35
CA ALA A 258 -5.35 -19.72 -15.32
C ALA A 258 -5.79 -18.95 -14.08
N LEU A 259 -5.75 -19.62 -12.92
CA LEU A 259 -6.16 -19.08 -11.64
C LEU A 259 -4.93 -18.66 -10.85
N ASP A 260 -4.98 -17.52 -10.22
CA ASP A 260 -3.93 -17.13 -9.30
C ASP A 260 -4.18 -17.78 -7.93
N LEU A 261 -3.18 -18.51 -7.45
CA LEU A 261 -3.23 -19.19 -6.16
C LEU A 261 -2.47 -18.44 -5.06
N ASP A 262 -1.90 -17.30 -5.37
CA ASP A 262 -1.20 -16.50 -4.39
C ASP A 262 -2.18 -15.96 -3.33
N SER A 263 -1.96 -16.39 -2.09
CA SER A 263 -2.71 -15.95 -0.92
C SER A 263 -1.80 -15.42 0.19
N VAL A 264 -0.51 -15.24 -0.11
CA VAL A 264 0.50 -14.80 0.85
C VAL A 264 0.71 -13.30 0.67
N PRO A 265 0.47 -12.50 1.70
CA PRO A 265 0.69 -11.07 1.57
C PRO A 265 2.18 -10.71 1.59
N PRO A 266 2.57 -9.59 0.95
CA PRO A 266 3.95 -9.13 0.94
C PRO A 266 4.54 -8.92 2.33
N VAL A 267 5.84 -9.12 2.47
CA VAL A 267 6.58 -8.94 3.73
C VAL A 267 7.49 -7.72 3.62
N PHE A 268 7.40 -6.83 4.63
CA PHE A 268 8.29 -5.68 4.73
C PHE A 268 9.63 -6.06 5.36
N SER A 269 10.69 -5.44 4.86
CA SER A 269 12.03 -5.45 5.44
C SER A 269 12.56 -4.02 5.56
N GLY A 270 13.50 -3.81 6.47
CA GLY A 270 14.11 -2.48 6.66
C GLY A 270 13.19 -1.44 7.31
N ILE A 271 12.03 -1.84 7.83
CA ILE A 271 11.17 -0.92 8.59
C ILE A 271 11.95 -0.38 9.79
N PRO A 272 12.12 0.95 9.94
CA PRO A 272 12.87 1.52 11.04
C PRO A 272 12.21 1.23 12.38
N ALA A 273 13.00 1.09 13.43
CA ALA A 273 12.46 1.02 14.78
C ALA A 273 11.73 2.33 15.14
N SER A 274 10.76 2.25 16.07
CA SER A 274 10.18 3.46 16.67
C SER A 274 11.27 4.27 17.34
N VAL A 275 11.30 5.57 17.09
CA VAL A 275 12.30 6.51 17.62
C VAL A 275 11.59 7.55 18.47
N THR A 276 12.05 7.72 19.71
CA THR A 276 11.55 8.77 20.62
C THR A 276 12.57 9.89 20.67
N VAL A 277 12.16 11.12 20.42
CA VAL A 277 13.02 12.31 20.44
C VAL A 277 12.43 13.39 21.33
N ALA A 278 13.31 14.24 21.90
CA ALA A 278 12.88 15.49 22.53
C ALA A 278 12.59 16.53 21.45
N CYS A 279 11.79 17.53 21.76
CA CYS A 279 11.61 18.68 20.89
C CYS A 279 12.95 19.39 20.65
N ASP A 280 13.22 19.79 19.40
CA ASP A 280 14.46 20.46 19.06
C ASP A 280 14.60 21.81 19.76
N ALA A 281 15.83 22.15 20.17
CA ALA A 281 16.16 23.46 20.70
C ALA A 281 15.80 24.56 19.67
N GLY A 282 15.11 25.58 20.13
CA GLY A 282 14.66 26.67 19.27
C GLY A 282 13.36 26.38 18.51
N SER A 283 12.73 25.23 18.71
CA SER A 283 11.45 24.88 18.13
C SER A 283 10.38 24.75 19.21
N ILE A 284 9.21 25.34 18.99
CA ILE A 284 8.02 25.10 19.81
C ILE A 284 7.05 24.11 19.13
N TYR A 285 7.40 23.64 17.95
CA TYR A 285 6.53 22.83 17.11
C TYR A 285 6.85 21.34 17.18
N GLY A 286 8.14 20.98 17.31
CA GLY A 286 8.54 19.59 17.29
C GLY A 286 10.03 19.36 17.13
N ALA A 287 10.37 18.20 16.59
CA ALA A 287 11.73 17.76 16.35
C ALA A 287 11.95 17.34 14.89
N PHE A 288 13.12 17.61 14.36
CA PHE A 288 13.55 17.08 13.07
C PHE A 288 13.99 15.61 13.24
N VAL A 289 13.44 14.76 12.40
CA VAL A 289 13.87 13.36 12.27
C VAL A 289 14.26 13.12 10.83
N ALA A 290 15.48 12.65 10.62
CA ALA A 290 15.96 12.29 9.28
C ALA A 290 15.07 11.21 8.65
N ASP A 291 14.93 11.25 7.33
CA ASP A 291 14.15 10.26 6.62
C ASP A 291 14.75 8.84 6.80
N LEU A 292 14.00 7.97 7.43
CA LEU A 292 14.38 6.60 7.72
C LEU A 292 13.79 5.60 6.71
N THR A 293 13.06 6.08 5.69
CA THR A 293 12.37 5.22 4.72
C THR A 293 13.28 4.65 3.63
N LEU A 294 14.49 5.16 3.50
CA LEU A 294 15.42 4.82 2.40
C LEU A 294 15.84 3.34 2.34
N SER A 295 15.68 2.60 3.43
CA SER A 295 16.03 1.17 3.51
C SER A 295 14.82 0.26 3.53
N VAL A 296 13.61 0.82 3.45
CA VAL A 296 12.38 0.02 3.48
C VAL A 296 12.18 -0.65 2.12
N ALA A 297 11.91 -1.93 2.16
CA ALA A 297 11.55 -2.72 0.98
C ALA A 297 10.41 -3.67 1.33
N ALA A 298 9.57 -3.96 0.35
CA ALA A 298 8.55 -4.99 0.44
C ALA A 298 8.85 -6.08 -0.60
N VAL A 299 8.74 -7.31 -0.18
CA VAL A 299 9.00 -8.47 -1.03
C VAL A 299 7.87 -9.47 -0.83
N ASP A 300 7.39 -9.98 -1.92
CA ASP A 300 6.44 -11.07 -1.97
C ASP A 300 7.11 -12.34 -2.50
N ASP A 301 6.62 -13.50 -2.10
CA ASP A 301 7.21 -14.77 -2.52
C ASP A 301 6.87 -15.13 -3.98
N CYS A 302 5.82 -14.53 -4.53
CA CYS A 302 5.37 -14.71 -5.90
C CYS A 302 5.76 -13.56 -6.82
N ASP A 303 5.51 -12.34 -6.40
CA ASP A 303 5.74 -11.12 -7.22
C ASP A 303 7.17 -10.56 -7.07
N GLY A 304 7.93 -11.05 -6.08
CA GLY A 304 9.26 -10.53 -5.79
C GLY A 304 9.23 -9.15 -5.16
N ALA A 305 9.94 -8.19 -5.70
CA ALA A 305 9.98 -6.83 -5.16
C ALA A 305 8.68 -6.08 -5.47
N ILE A 306 7.98 -5.64 -4.41
CA ILE A 306 6.68 -4.95 -4.50
C ILE A 306 6.84 -3.47 -4.22
N SER A 307 6.13 -2.66 -5.00
CA SER A 307 5.94 -1.24 -4.69
C SER A 307 4.99 -1.08 -3.51
N PHE A 308 5.31 -0.15 -2.62
CA PHE A 308 4.47 0.13 -1.46
C PHE A 308 4.09 1.62 -1.38
N SER A 309 3.00 1.91 -0.70
CA SER A 309 2.54 3.27 -0.40
C SER A 309 2.93 3.68 1.02
N GLY A 310 3.09 4.99 1.24
CA GLY A 310 3.39 5.60 2.54
C GLY A 310 4.86 5.58 2.93
N PRO A 311 5.17 6.08 4.15
CA PRO A 311 4.31 6.99 4.89
C PRO A 311 4.36 8.40 4.31
N THR A 312 3.37 9.23 4.63
CA THR A 312 3.52 10.67 4.40
C THR A 312 4.48 11.21 5.43
N TRP A 313 5.72 11.47 5.00
CA TRP A 313 6.72 12.10 5.84
C TRP A 313 6.33 13.57 6.08
N PRO A 314 6.40 14.08 7.31
CA PRO A 314 6.12 15.49 7.57
C PRO A 314 6.98 16.42 6.72
N ALA A 315 6.40 17.53 6.27
CA ALA A 315 7.13 18.53 5.50
C ALA A 315 8.41 18.95 6.23
N ASN A 316 9.53 18.95 5.50
CA ASN A 316 10.86 19.26 6.02
C ASN A 316 11.37 18.33 7.14
N GLY A 317 10.79 17.14 7.31
CA GLY A 317 11.18 16.19 8.35
C GLY A 317 10.84 16.62 9.79
N MET A 318 10.00 17.63 9.97
CA MET A 318 9.62 18.15 11.29
C MET A 318 8.40 17.41 11.83
N PHE A 319 8.59 16.62 12.86
CA PHE A 319 7.54 15.90 13.58
C PHE A 319 6.98 16.77 14.71
N PRO A 320 5.65 16.92 14.83
CA PRO A 320 5.04 17.72 15.86
C PRO A 320 5.19 17.07 17.25
N ILE A 321 5.12 17.91 18.31
CA ILE A 321 5.05 17.41 19.68
C ILE A 321 3.85 16.48 19.82
N GLY A 322 4.04 15.33 20.43
CA GLY A 322 3.08 14.23 20.51
C GLY A 322 3.56 13.00 19.75
N THR A 323 2.65 12.13 19.36
CA THR A 323 2.99 10.88 18.68
C THR A 323 2.48 10.91 17.24
N THR A 324 3.39 10.81 16.28
CA THR A 324 3.06 10.62 14.86
C THR A 324 3.20 9.15 14.52
N THR A 325 2.20 8.57 13.87
CA THR A 325 2.24 7.20 13.34
C THR A 325 2.59 7.24 11.86
N LEU A 326 3.60 6.50 11.49
CA LEU A 326 4.02 6.25 10.11
C LEU A 326 3.51 4.88 9.69
N THR A 327 2.86 4.80 8.53
CA THR A 327 2.26 3.57 8.04
C THR A 327 2.71 3.28 6.61
N TRP A 328 3.13 2.06 6.35
CA TRP A 328 3.48 1.51 5.05
C TRP A 328 2.47 0.45 4.67
N THR A 329 2.01 0.47 3.44
CA THR A 329 1.10 -0.56 2.92
C THR A 329 1.64 -1.07 1.60
N ALA A 330 1.85 -2.36 1.51
CA ALA A 330 2.19 -3.07 0.29
C ALA A 330 1.04 -3.98 -0.11
N THR A 331 0.78 -4.04 -1.41
CA THR A 331 -0.25 -4.91 -1.99
C THR A 331 0.36 -5.59 -3.20
N ASP A 332 0.26 -6.92 -3.27
CA ASP A 332 0.71 -7.70 -4.42
C ASP A 332 -0.23 -7.58 -5.61
N SER A 333 0.10 -8.28 -6.72
CA SER A 333 -0.69 -8.27 -7.95
C SER A 333 -2.05 -8.97 -7.79
N THR A 334 -2.21 -9.79 -6.75
CA THR A 334 -3.41 -10.57 -6.48
C THR A 334 -4.34 -9.90 -5.48
N GLY A 335 -3.87 -8.84 -4.81
CA GLY A 335 -4.63 -8.03 -3.86
C GLY A 335 -4.40 -8.38 -2.39
N ASN A 336 -3.47 -9.30 -2.06
CA ASN A 336 -3.09 -9.51 -0.67
C ASN A 336 -2.28 -8.32 -0.18
N SER A 337 -2.53 -7.89 1.05
CA SER A 337 -1.96 -6.66 1.58
C SER A 337 -1.37 -6.84 2.95
N THR A 338 -0.24 -6.21 3.18
CA THR A 338 0.37 -6.06 4.50
C THR A 338 0.50 -4.58 4.85
N THR A 339 0.19 -4.26 6.09
CA THR A 339 0.35 -2.92 6.65
C THR A 339 1.25 -2.97 7.87
N GLU A 340 2.32 -2.18 7.85
CA GLU A 340 3.24 -2.00 8.96
C GLU A 340 3.21 -0.57 9.47
N SER A 341 3.34 -0.40 10.78
CA SER A 341 3.31 0.93 11.40
C SER A 341 4.40 1.10 12.42
N ARG A 342 4.93 2.34 12.51
CA ARG A 342 5.89 2.75 13.54
C ARG A 342 5.51 4.13 14.08
N THR A 343 5.90 4.41 15.30
CA THR A 343 5.61 5.69 15.94
C THR A 343 6.87 6.52 16.12
N VAL A 344 6.70 7.83 16.00
CA VAL A 344 7.71 8.84 16.33
C VAL A 344 7.12 9.74 17.41
N PRO A 345 7.31 9.39 18.70
CA PRO A 345 6.96 10.27 19.81
C PRO A 345 7.96 11.43 19.91
N VAL A 346 7.47 12.65 19.83
CA VAL A 346 8.21 13.87 20.15
C VAL A 346 7.77 14.36 21.51
N LEU A 347 8.71 14.39 22.45
CA LEU A 347 8.43 14.70 23.85
C LEU A 347 8.30 16.21 24.05
N ASN A 348 7.41 16.62 24.96
CA ASN A 348 7.14 18.03 25.25
C ASN A 348 8.17 18.63 26.22
N TYR A 349 9.43 18.47 25.87
CA TYR A 349 10.57 19.15 26.50
C TYR A 349 11.73 19.24 25.52
N GLN A 350 12.65 20.16 25.79
CA GLN A 350 13.90 20.33 25.05
C GLN A 350 15.08 19.85 25.92
N LEU A 351 16.22 19.65 25.32
CA LEU A 351 17.42 19.18 26.01
C LEU A 351 18.46 20.29 26.11
N LEU A 352 19.05 20.42 27.30
CA LEU A 352 20.15 21.32 27.60
C LEU A 352 21.37 20.51 28.01
N ASP A 353 22.48 20.77 27.36
CA ASP A 353 23.81 20.31 27.74
C ASP A 353 24.57 21.54 28.30
N ALA A 354 25.32 21.37 29.35
CA ALA A 354 26.13 22.47 29.90
C ALA A 354 27.47 21.96 30.45
N THR A 355 28.53 22.74 30.18
CA THR A 355 29.79 22.58 30.90
C THR A 355 29.77 23.54 32.08
N VAL A 356 29.85 23.01 33.27
CA VAL A 356 29.87 23.77 34.52
C VAL A 356 31.26 23.67 35.12
N SER A 357 31.90 24.81 35.35
CA SER A 357 33.21 24.89 36.03
C SER A 357 33.11 25.62 37.36
N LEU A 358 33.83 25.16 38.34
CA LEU A 358 34.07 25.85 39.63
C LEU A 358 35.36 26.64 39.49
N THR A 359 35.31 27.94 39.81
CA THR A 359 36.47 28.81 39.70
C THR A 359 37.39 28.62 40.87
N GLY A 360 38.69 28.44 40.62
CA GLY A 360 39.72 28.29 41.67
C GLY A 360 40.56 27.00 41.46
N PRO A 361 41.54 26.77 42.30
CA PRO A 361 42.48 25.64 42.18
C PRO A 361 41.86 24.31 42.68
N MET A 362 40.80 23.86 41.97
CA MET A 362 40.12 22.60 42.31
C MET A 362 40.93 21.39 41.89
N THR A 363 41.03 20.38 42.74
CA THR A 363 41.68 19.09 42.45
C THR A 363 40.78 17.91 42.84
N GLY A 364 40.98 16.76 42.20
CA GLY A 364 40.23 15.54 42.53
C GLY A 364 38.81 15.51 41.98
N SER A 365 37.98 14.67 42.57
CA SER A 365 36.60 14.46 42.17
C SER A 365 35.63 14.75 43.30
N HIS A 366 34.62 15.57 43.02
CA HIS A 366 33.62 16.01 44.01
C HIS A 366 32.23 15.94 43.38
N THR A 367 31.20 15.59 44.15
CA THR A 367 29.81 15.67 43.73
C THR A 367 29.15 16.88 44.34
N ARG A 368 28.52 17.72 43.52
CA ARG A 368 27.81 18.93 43.93
C ARG A 368 26.36 18.91 43.46
N ALA A 369 25.48 19.38 44.32
CA ALA A 369 24.07 19.60 43.98
C ALA A 369 23.93 20.95 43.25
N ILE A 370 23.73 20.92 41.99
CA ILE A 370 23.65 22.10 41.11
C ILE A 370 22.19 22.40 40.78
N ARG A 371 21.75 23.59 41.13
CA ARG A 371 20.46 24.14 40.73
C ARG A 371 20.56 24.73 39.32
N VAL A 372 19.73 24.25 38.42
CA VAL A 372 19.59 24.76 37.04
C VAL A 372 18.19 25.34 36.89
N LYS A 373 18.11 26.61 36.50
CA LYS A 373 16.86 27.29 36.21
C LYS A 373 16.84 27.70 34.74
N ALA A 374 15.82 27.26 34.00
CA ALA A 374 15.58 27.63 32.63
C ALA A 374 14.10 27.98 32.44
N GLY A 375 13.83 29.24 32.09
CA GLY A 375 12.46 29.75 32.05
C GLY A 375 11.75 29.62 33.40
N SER A 376 10.63 28.92 33.41
CA SER A 376 9.83 28.65 34.62
C SER A 376 10.30 27.40 35.39
N SER A 377 11.14 26.57 34.81
CA SER A 377 11.62 25.34 35.44
C SER A 377 12.84 25.62 36.34
N THR A 378 12.84 25.01 37.50
CA THR A 378 13.99 24.99 38.41
C THR A 378 14.18 23.56 38.89
N GLN A 379 15.35 23.00 38.65
CA GLN A 379 15.67 21.62 39.03
C GLN A 379 17.04 21.59 39.70
N VAL A 380 17.25 20.61 40.59
CA VAL A 380 18.54 20.34 41.22
C VAL A 380 19.05 19.00 40.72
N VAL A 381 20.28 19.01 40.23
CA VAL A 381 20.97 17.81 39.68
C VAL A 381 22.30 17.62 40.39
N ASN A 382 22.66 16.39 40.69
CA ASN A 382 23.98 16.08 41.22
C ASN A 382 24.98 15.92 40.10
N LEU A 383 25.98 16.79 40.05
CA LEU A 383 27.05 16.73 39.05
C LEU A 383 28.36 16.29 39.70
N ALA A 384 29.03 15.33 39.05
CA ALA A 384 30.36 14.91 39.42
C ALA A 384 31.40 15.82 38.75
N PHE A 385 32.10 16.60 39.52
CA PHE A 385 33.18 17.47 39.08
C PHE A 385 34.51 16.70 39.15
N THR A 386 35.31 16.83 38.14
CA THR A 386 36.71 16.37 38.10
C THR A 386 37.59 17.58 37.83
N ASN A 387 38.51 17.86 38.76
CA ASN A 387 39.34 19.06 38.72
C ASN A 387 38.54 20.35 38.44
N GLY A 388 37.41 20.47 39.12
CA GLY A 388 36.54 21.63 39.05
C GLY A 388 35.65 21.73 37.80
N VAL A 389 35.59 20.71 36.95
CA VAL A 389 34.75 20.73 35.73
C VAL A 389 33.78 19.56 35.75
N ALA A 390 32.52 19.82 35.42
CA ALA A 390 31.48 18.82 35.23
C ALA A 390 30.70 19.10 33.96
N THR A 391 30.09 18.04 33.41
CA THR A 391 29.20 18.15 32.26
C THR A 391 27.78 17.72 32.65
N LEU A 392 26.84 18.61 32.45
CA LEU A 392 25.41 18.33 32.47
C LEU A 392 25.00 17.88 31.06
N THR A 393 24.45 16.70 30.90
CA THR A 393 24.06 16.16 29.60
C THR A 393 22.58 15.79 29.60
N GLY A 394 21.84 16.25 28.59
CA GLY A 394 20.46 15.85 28.37
C GLY A 394 19.49 16.35 29.42
N HIS A 395 19.78 17.47 30.09
CA HIS A 395 18.89 18.05 31.07
C HIS A 395 17.60 18.55 30.42
N GLN A 396 16.46 18.14 30.98
CA GLN A 396 15.16 18.50 30.43
C GLN A 396 14.77 19.92 30.80
N VAL A 397 14.45 20.73 29.79
CA VAL A 397 13.96 22.11 29.99
C VAL A 397 12.62 22.26 29.26
N PRO A 398 11.74 23.16 29.68
CA PRO A 398 10.47 23.42 29.00
C PRO A 398 10.68 23.79 27.53
N VAL A 399 9.67 23.52 26.71
CA VAL A 399 9.71 23.93 25.29
C VAL A 399 9.64 25.45 25.19
N ALA A 400 10.60 26.05 24.47
CA ALA A 400 10.68 27.48 24.19
C ALA A 400 11.34 27.73 22.83
N GLU A 401 10.98 28.83 22.17
CA GLU A 401 11.65 29.28 20.94
C GLU A 401 13.11 29.66 21.18
N SER A 402 13.40 30.21 22.34
CA SER A 402 14.74 30.52 22.79
C SER A 402 14.81 30.65 24.30
N TYR A 403 16.00 30.44 24.83
CA TYR A 403 16.35 30.82 26.17
C TYR A 403 17.35 31.99 26.11
N ALA A 404 16.90 33.20 26.45
CA ALA A 404 17.81 34.34 26.56
C ALA A 404 18.82 34.14 27.69
N CYS A 405 18.45 33.34 28.68
CA CYS A 405 19.23 33.17 29.91
C CYS A 405 18.86 31.86 30.61
N ILE A 406 19.88 31.13 31.06
CA ILE A 406 19.76 30.09 32.09
C ILE A 406 20.53 30.55 33.34
N GLU A 407 20.11 30.11 34.51
CA GLU A 407 20.77 30.40 35.78
C GLU A 407 21.23 29.10 36.42
N VAL A 408 22.50 29.05 36.80
CA VAL A 408 23.12 27.88 37.42
C VAL A 408 23.77 28.28 38.72
N LYS A 409 23.58 27.49 39.78
CA LYS A 409 24.16 27.72 41.09
C LYS A 409 24.43 26.38 41.79
N ASP A 410 25.59 26.22 42.42
CA ASP A 410 25.75 25.22 43.50
C ASP A 410 24.87 25.61 44.66
N THR A 411 24.15 24.68 45.24
CA THR A 411 23.13 24.94 46.28
C THR A 411 23.71 25.45 47.60
N VAL A 412 25.02 25.35 47.76
CA VAL A 412 25.68 25.64 49.07
C VAL A 412 26.82 26.66 48.96
N HIS A 413 27.67 26.60 47.91
CA HIS A 413 29.01 27.18 47.98
C HIS A 413 29.26 28.32 46.98
N THR A 414 28.38 28.53 45.97
CA THR A 414 28.68 29.42 44.88
C THR A 414 27.67 30.53 44.68
N LEU A 415 28.15 31.63 44.09
CA LEU A 415 27.26 32.62 43.48
C LEU A 415 26.52 32.02 42.29
N SER A 416 25.27 32.38 42.07
CA SER A 416 24.57 32.06 40.85
C SER A 416 25.23 32.73 39.64
N ARG A 417 25.25 32.02 38.52
CA ARG A 417 25.75 32.54 37.22
C ARG A 417 24.74 32.30 36.14
N THR A 418 24.74 33.22 35.21
CA THR A 418 23.85 33.14 34.05
C THR A 418 24.65 32.90 32.78
N ALA A 419 24.02 32.22 31.82
CA ALA A 419 24.53 32.08 30.47
C ALA A 419 23.37 32.19 29.51
N ALA A 420 23.64 32.73 28.29
CA ALA A 420 22.77 32.61 27.14
C ALA A 420 23.12 31.32 26.41
N PRO A 421 22.28 30.31 26.41
CA PRO A 421 22.60 29.07 25.72
C PRO A 421 22.56 29.28 24.22
N SER A 422 23.48 28.62 23.51
CA SER A 422 23.48 28.50 22.04
C SER A 422 22.79 27.22 21.62
N ILE A 423 22.34 27.14 20.36
CA ILE A 423 21.78 25.92 19.78
C ILE A 423 22.90 25.16 19.09
N VAL A 424 23.11 23.90 19.47
CA VAL A 424 24.07 22.98 18.87
C VAL A 424 23.35 21.70 18.48
N GLY A 425 23.09 21.54 17.18
CA GLY A 425 22.21 20.48 16.70
C GLY A 425 20.81 20.60 17.29
N PRO A 426 20.21 19.51 17.82
CA PRO A 426 18.86 19.55 18.39
C PRO A 426 18.82 20.00 19.87
N ARG A 427 19.93 20.51 20.43
CA ARG A 427 20.06 20.79 21.86
C ARG A 427 20.50 22.21 22.14
N TYR A 428 20.13 22.73 23.30
CA TYR A 428 20.78 23.89 23.87
C TYR A 428 22.14 23.51 24.46
N SER A 429 23.12 24.39 24.34
CA SER A 429 24.45 24.23 24.90
C SER A 429 24.88 25.51 25.66
N ALA A 430 25.43 25.35 26.84
CA ALA A 430 25.91 26.47 27.66
C ALA A 430 27.24 26.15 28.33
N ILE A 431 28.01 27.20 28.62
CA ILE A 431 29.22 27.15 29.47
C ILE A 431 29.01 28.11 30.61
N VAL A 432 29.17 27.62 31.84
CA VAL A 432 28.94 28.38 33.05
C VAL A 432 30.10 28.19 34.02
N SER A 433 30.70 29.30 34.49
CA SER A 433 31.74 29.28 35.51
C SER A 433 31.21 29.84 36.81
N LEU A 434 31.12 29.01 37.84
CA LEU A 434 30.59 29.36 39.16
C LEU A 434 31.73 29.91 40.05
N LEU A 435 31.50 31.06 40.67
CA LEU A 435 32.40 31.63 41.65
C LEU A 435 32.02 31.10 43.04
N GLN A 436 32.98 30.56 43.75
CA GLN A 436 32.82 30.03 45.10
C GLN A 436 33.02 31.12 46.14
N GLY A 437 32.58 30.87 47.37
CA GLY A 437 32.78 31.80 48.48
C GLY A 437 31.51 32.23 49.21
N ASP A 438 30.34 31.89 48.71
CA ASP A 438 29.01 32.20 49.28
C ASP A 438 28.67 31.18 50.36
N SER A 439 29.17 31.38 51.59
CA SER A 439 29.00 30.46 52.71
C SER A 439 27.60 30.52 53.33
N ASN A 440 26.92 31.65 53.22
CA ASN A 440 25.56 31.81 53.80
C ASN A 440 24.44 31.59 52.75
N ASN A 441 24.84 31.36 51.51
CA ASN A 441 23.93 31.11 50.38
C ASN A 441 22.98 32.28 50.07
N ASP A 442 23.38 33.53 50.40
CA ASP A 442 22.59 34.72 50.10
C ASP A 442 22.87 35.33 48.72
N ASN A 443 23.73 34.68 47.95
CA ASN A 443 24.14 35.06 46.58
C ASN A 443 25.05 36.29 46.52
N LEU A 444 25.70 36.59 47.65
CA LEU A 444 26.78 37.58 47.76
C LEU A 444 28.03 36.87 48.30
N VAL A 445 29.19 37.43 48.05
CA VAL A 445 30.40 37.07 48.78
C VAL A 445 30.90 38.31 49.45
N ASP A 446 30.72 38.40 50.77
CA ASP A 446 31.03 39.61 51.50
C ASP A 446 31.67 39.32 52.87
N ILE A 447 31.68 40.31 53.72
CA ILE A 447 32.34 40.22 55.06
C ILE A 447 31.67 39.18 55.95
N ILE A 448 30.39 38.82 55.71
CA ILE A 448 29.71 37.79 56.47
C ILE A 448 30.27 36.41 56.13
N ASP A 449 30.54 36.14 54.84
CA ASP A 449 31.12 34.89 54.43
C ASP A 449 32.53 34.68 54.97
N PHE A 450 33.30 35.74 55.02
CA PHE A 450 34.58 35.71 55.71
C PHE A 450 34.43 35.32 57.21
N GLY A 451 33.44 35.88 57.91
CA GLY A 451 33.16 35.51 59.27
C GLY A 451 32.75 34.05 59.43
N LEU A 452 31.93 33.53 58.53
CA LEU A 452 31.49 32.14 58.51
C LEU A 452 32.64 31.18 58.18
N PHE A 453 33.48 31.56 57.23
CA PHE A 453 34.68 30.79 56.87
C PHE A 453 35.59 30.64 58.13
N LEU A 454 35.84 31.71 58.87
CA LEU A 454 36.65 31.64 60.11
C LEU A 454 36.01 30.79 61.19
N SER A 455 34.71 30.87 61.38
CA SER A 455 33.98 30.00 62.27
C SER A 455 34.10 28.52 61.88
N ASP A 456 33.94 28.18 60.60
CA ASP A 456 34.02 26.83 60.17
C ASP A 456 35.45 26.28 60.25
N ARG A 457 36.45 27.08 59.90
CA ARG A 457 37.87 26.75 60.08
C ARG A 457 38.24 26.48 61.54
N GLY A 458 37.78 27.35 62.45
CA GLY A 458 38.03 27.19 63.86
C GLY A 458 37.36 25.98 64.48
N ALA A 459 36.24 25.57 63.98
CA ALA A 459 35.49 24.40 64.45
C ALA A 459 36.00 23.08 63.88
N GLY A 460 36.97 23.08 62.94
CA GLY A 460 37.49 21.86 62.25
C GLY A 460 36.42 21.06 61.49
N LYS A 461 35.48 21.79 60.88
CA LYS A 461 34.35 21.18 60.18
C LYS A 461 34.79 20.46 58.93
N ALA A 462 34.08 19.39 58.64
CA ALA A 462 34.39 18.37 57.64
C ALA A 462 33.86 18.73 56.23
N GLU A 463 34.01 17.79 55.37
CA GLU A 463 33.83 17.75 53.92
C GLU A 463 32.56 18.45 53.39
N ASP A 464 31.48 18.48 54.16
CA ASP A 464 30.21 19.09 53.76
C ASP A 464 29.97 20.50 54.37
N ALA A 465 31.01 21.07 55.01
CA ALA A 465 30.89 22.38 55.59
C ALA A 465 30.67 23.46 54.50
N ARG A 466 29.79 24.42 54.81
CA ARG A 466 29.40 25.52 53.88
C ARG A 466 30.58 26.36 53.36
N SER A 467 31.72 26.34 54.06
CA SER A 467 32.95 27.06 53.68
C SER A 467 34.05 26.16 53.13
N ASN A 468 33.75 24.89 52.87
CA ASN A 468 34.65 23.95 52.18
C ASN A 468 34.50 24.12 50.65
N PHE A 469 35.25 25.03 50.08
CA PHE A 469 35.09 25.41 48.68
C PHE A 469 35.87 24.51 47.72
N ASP A 470 36.98 23.92 48.16
CA ASP A 470 37.75 23.00 47.34
C ASP A 470 37.25 21.55 47.40
N GLY A 471 36.38 21.26 48.36
CA GLY A 471 35.77 19.94 48.54
C GLY A 471 36.72 18.91 49.12
N ASP A 472 37.81 19.32 49.74
CA ASP A 472 38.70 18.45 50.51
C ASP A 472 38.10 18.07 51.88
N ALA A 473 38.86 17.47 52.75
CA ALA A 473 38.33 17.02 54.04
C ALA A 473 38.22 18.15 55.11
N LEU A 474 38.75 19.36 54.89
CA LEU A 474 38.90 20.36 55.90
C LEU A 474 38.70 21.78 55.38
N VAL A 475 38.09 22.63 56.18
CA VAL A 475 38.09 24.09 55.94
C VAL A 475 39.42 24.68 56.38
N ASN A 476 40.22 25.16 55.45
CA ASN A 476 41.58 25.60 55.67
C ASN A 476 41.97 26.85 54.82
N THR A 477 43.25 27.14 54.67
CA THR A 477 43.73 28.31 53.92
C THR A 477 43.56 28.17 52.42
N ALA A 478 43.40 26.94 51.89
CA ALA A 478 43.07 26.76 50.50
C ALA A 478 41.68 27.32 50.17
N ASP A 479 40.68 27.05 51.06
CA ASP A 479 39.34 27.61 50.94
C ASP A 479 39.31 29.14 50.99
N PHE A 480 40.18 29.75 51.81
CA PHE A 480 40.30 31.20 51.83
C PHE A 480 40.70 31.80 50.49
N THR A 481 41.45 31.08 49.68
CA THR A 481 41.79 31.50 48.32
C THR A 481 40.54 31.65 47.43
N PHE A 482 39.59 30.74 47.55
CA PHE A 482 38.31 30.83 46.80
C PHE A 482 37.48 32.02 47.23
N LEU A 483 37.41 32.24 48.55
CA LEU A 483 36.71 33.39 49.11
C LEU A 483 37.30 34.70 48.56
N THR A 484 38.62 34.85 48.58
CA THR A 484 39.29 36.07 48.09
C THR A 484 39.17 36.30 46.59
N LEU A 485 39.13 35.23 45.79
CA LEU A 485 38.90 35.34 44.33
C LEU A 485 37.54 35.90 44.00
N SER A 486 36.56 35.71 44.90
CA SER A 486 35.14 36.07 44.67
C SER A 486 34.67 37.22 45.55
N PHE A 487 35.56 37.80 46.39
CA PHE A 487 35.17 38.81 47.39
C PHE A 487 34.53 40.04 46.75
N PHE A 488 33.44 40.52 47.32
CA PHE A 488 32.50 41.48 46.76
C PHE A 488 31.80 41.01 45.48
N GLY A 489 31.85 39.73 45.18
CA GLY A 489 31.09 39.11 44.10
C GLY A 489 29.59 39.13 44.38
N VAL A 490 28.84 39.30 43.33
CA VAL A 490 27.37 39.26 43.32
C VAL A 490 26.92 38.20 42.37
N GLY A 491 25.96 37.38 42.78
CA GLY A 491 25.34 36.40 41.91
C GLY A 491 24.52 37.04 40.83
N GLN A 492 24.49 36.38 39.69
CA GLN A 492 23.70 36.79 38.53
C GLN A 492 22.36 36.06 38.53
N THR A 493 21.32 36.73 38.12
CA THR A 493 19.98 36.14 37.93
C THR A 493 19.44 36.50 36.55
N CYS A 494 18.61 35.63 35.98
CA CYS A 494 17.93 35.92 34.72
C CYS A 494 16.80 36.95 34.85
N SER A 495 16.48 37.38 36.08
CA SER A 495 15.51 38.43 36.34
C SER A 495 16.21 39.80 36.44
N SER A 496 15.56 40.84 35.95
CA SER A 496 16.09 42.22 35.95
C SER A 496 15.97 42.94 37.30
N SER A 497 15.98 42.22 38.41
CA SER A 497 15.98 42.85 39.75
C SER A 497 17.33 43.53 40.00
N ALA A 498 17.31 44.67 40.74
CA ALA A 498 18.53 45.31 41.16
C ALA A 498 19.37 44.34 42.01
N ALA A 499 20.64 44.19 41.65
CA ALA A 499 21.56 43.32 42.38
C ALA A 499 21.73 43.85 43.81
N PRO A 500 21.68 42.98 44.82
CA PRO A 500 22.00 43.39 46.18
C PRO A 500 23.47 43.82 46.26
N THR A 501 23.82 44.68 47.21
CA THR A 501 25.16 45.19 47.37
C THR A 501 25.89 44.41 48.46
N PRO A 502 27.10 43.87 48.21
CA PRO A 502 27.92 43.22 49.20
C PRO A 502 28.25 44.16 50.35
N ARG A 503 28.29 43.60 51.56
CA ARG A 503 28.54 44.37 52.77
C ARG A 503 30.04 44.47 53.09
N GLU A 504 30.54 45.68 53.26
CA GLU A 504 31.91 45.91 53.67
C GLU A 504 32.08 45.80 55.22
N ARG A 505 30.96 45.87 55.94
CA ARG A 505 30.92 45.80 57.42
C ARG A 505 29.55 45.31 57.87
N VAL A 506 29.54 44.60 59.03
CA VAL A 506 28.33 44.16 59.71
C VAL A 506 28.56 44.23 61.23
N SER A 507 27.56 44.68 61.99
CA SER A 507 27.72 44.67 63.42
C SER A 507 27.57 43.24 64.00
N VAL A 508 28.34 42.93 65.01
CA VAL A 508 28.21 41.68 65.80
C VAL A 508 26.80 41.50 66.33
N LYS A 509 26.14 42.60 66.66
CA LYS A 509 24.74 42.60 67.12
C LYS A 509 23.79 42.16 65.98
N ASP A 510 23.99 42.63 64.78
CA ASP A 510 23.13 42.28 63.67
C ASP A 510 23.41 40.85 63.17
N LEU A 511 24.66 40.38 63.23
CA LEU A 511 24.99 38.97 62.99
C LEU A 511 24.22 38.06 63.97
N ARG A 512 24.23 38.38 65.28
CA ARG A 512 23.48 37.61 66.27
C ARG A 512 21.97 37.64 66.02
N ARG A 513 21.43 38.78 65.57
CA ARG A 513 20.01 38.94 65.27
C ARG A 513 19.62 38.13 64.02
N ALA A 514 20.51 38.04 63.06
CA ALA A 514 20.32 37.24 61.85
C ALA A 514 20.54 35.72 62.02
N GLY A 515 20.91 35.27 63.22
CA GLY A 515 21.23 33.85 63.46
C GLY A 515 22.64 33.47 63.05
N LEU A 516 23.46 34.39 62.61
CA LEU A 516 24.83 34.21 62.11
C LEU A 516 25.87 34.65 63.17
N GLY A 517 25.54 34.57 64.48
CA GLY A 517 26.40 35.01 65.56
C GLY A 517 27.76 34.35 65.62
N GLU A 518 27.92 33.20 65.01
CA GLU A 518 29.18 32.48 64.84
C GLU A 518 30.21 33.27 64.02
N ALA A 519 29.74 34.02 62.98
CA ALA A 519 30.61 34.85 62.16
C ALA A 519 31.29 35.98 62.94
N ALA A 520 30.81 36.29 64.17
CA ALA A 520 31.43 37.26 65.04
C ALA A 520 32.85 36.88 65.53
N VAL A 521 33.29 35.66 65.26
CA VAL A 521 34.69 35.22 65.49
C VAL A 521 35.67 36.08 64.72
N ALA A 522 35.21 36.70 63.66
CA ALA A 522 35.99 37.55 62.77
C ALA A 522 36.19 38.99 63.28
N ASP A 523 35.58 39.42 64.40
CA ASP A 523 35.83 40.71 65.04
C ASP A 523 37.16 40.64 65.80
N PHE A 524 38.29 40.81 65.10
CA PHE A 524 39.65 40.68 65.62
C PHE A 524 40.04 41.81 66.51
N ASN A 525 39.61 43.06 66.22
CA ASN A 525 39.94 44.24 66.95
C ASN A 525 38.97 44.50 68.12
N ARG A 526 37.85 43.72 68.19
CA ARG A 526 36.80 43.79 69.25
C ARG A 526 36.07 45.13 69.29
N ASP A 527 35.95 45.80 68.19
CA ASP A 527 35.22 47.07 68.11
C ASP A 527 33.70 46.91 67.97
N GLY A 528 33.22 45.63 67.90
CA GLY A 528 31.81 45.26 67.75
C GLY A 528 31.34 45.21 66.32
N TRP A 529 32.25 45.28 65.35
CA TRP A 529 31.99 45.15 63.92
C TRP A 529 32.88 44.06 63.34
N VAL A 530 32.41 43.42 62.31
CA VAL A 530 33.21 42.61 61.39
C VAL A 530 33.31 43.41 60.13
N ASP A 531 34.54 43.82 59.73
CA ASP A 531 34.77 44.71 58.61
C ASP A 531 36.12 44.43 57.89
N MET A 532 36.46 45.26 56.92
CA MET A 532 37.71 45.14 56.15
C MET A 532 38.99 45.25 56.96
N ARG A 533 38.93 45.85 58.15
CA ARG A 533 40.11 45.93 59.07
C ARG A 533 40.37 44.57 59.73
N ASP A 534 39.34 43.85 60.03
CA ASP A 534 39.47 42.48 60.56
C ASP A 534 40.04 41.54 59.53
N LEU A 535 39.54 41.62 58.31
CA LEU A 535 40.10 40.85 57.15
C LEU A 535 41.59 41.18 56.96
N GLN A 536 41.97 42.47 57.09
CA GLN A 536 43.35 42.93 57.00
C GLN A 536 44.23 42.36 58.11
N LEU A 537 43.71 42.39 59.40
CA LEU A 537 44.38 41.79 60.55
C LEU A 537 44.58 40.28 60.38
N TYR A 538 43.59 39.57 59.84
CA TYR A 538 43.71 38.14 59.51
C TYR A 538 44.80 37.88 58.46
N MET A 539 44.84 38.65 57.43
CA MET A 539 45.86 38.53 56.32
C MET A 539 47.27 38.84 56.83
N GLN A 540 47.43 39.64 57.90
CA GLN A 540 48.72 39.94 58.58
C GLN A 540 49.11 38.86 59.64
N GLY A 541 48.37 37.74 59.68
CA GLY A 541 48.66 36.64 60.62
C GLY A 541 47.97 36.73 61.97
N GLY A 542 46.98 37.60 62.11
CA GLY A 542 46.10 37.64 63.31
C GLY A 542 45.36 36.28 63.45
N ALA A 543 45.27 35.77 64.65
CA ALA A 543 44.51 34.60 65.00
C ALA A 543 43.20 34.97 65.68
N PRO A 544 42.07 34.28 65.36
CA PRO A 544 40.83 34.48 66.12
C PRO A 544 41.08 34.19 67.59
N GLN A 545 40.77 35.14 68.44
CA GLN A 545 40.89 34.94 69.89
C GLN A 545 39.68 34.12 70.34
N PRO A 546 39.88 33.11 71.26
CA PRO A 546 38.76 32.35 71.80
C PRO A 546 37.76 33.31 72.46
N GLN A 547 36.51 33.23 72.10
CA GLN A 547 35.42 33.95 72.72
C GLN A 547 35.44 33.52 74.22
N LEU A 548 35.84 34.41 75.09
CA LEU A 548 35.62 34.24 76.57
C LEU A 548 34.12 34.10 76.74
N GLY A 549 33.68 32.90 77.13
CA GLY A 549 32.28 32.57 77.31
C GLY A 549 31.62 33.65 78.14
N GLY A 550 30.67 34.37 77.52
CA GLY A 550 29.82 35.30 78.24
C GLY A 550 29.00 34.52 79.24
N GLY A 551 29.42 34.56 80.49
CA GLY A 551 28.60 34.14 81.60
C GLY A 551 27.36 35.03 81.69
N ARG A 552 26.18 34.32 81.60
CA ARG A 552 24.81 34.64 81.96
C ARG A 552 24.15 35.81 81.26
#